data_9714bd3230fcc769ec79a7ff2bb4aea4
#
_entry.id   9714bd3230fcc769ec79a7ff2bb4aea4
#
_cell.length_a   1.000
_cell.length_b   1.000
_cell.length_c   1.000
_cell.angle_alpha   90.00
_cell.angle_beta   90.00
_cell.angle_gamma   90.00
#
_symmetry.space_group_name_H-M   'P 1'
#
loop_
_entity.id
_entity.type
_entity.pdbx_description
1 polymer ?
#
loop_
_entity_poly.entity_id
_entity_poly.type
_entity_poly.pdbx_seq_one_letter_code
_entity_poly.pdbx_strand_id
1 'polypeptide(L)'
;MTRLLNGIVALGSVLLLAVTLIGAGFAAVAIPDGTTATLSRAFSGCDQPNTPFTTDELASMAIAGKRYTFDDNDREKLDAAIAEANAAAEANGRANALSRESAARNLPADAISHLDDVYRVASVAKPALAIAAALCVAGLAHVAVRISRRALGRTLMAGGGLVLTAFCALGAWAAIDFDGLFAAFHNLFFQAGTWTFPYDSLLITLYPTAFWMGMGGIWLAVTCIASIICIIVRRLLRSETE
;
A
#
# COMPACT_ATOMS: atom_id res chain seq x y z
N MET A 1 -9.03 6.65 40.11
CA MET A 1 -9.63 5.94 38.96
C MET A 1 -9.63 6.77 37.67
N THR A 2 -10.13 8.00 37.66
CA THR A 2 -10.19 8.87 36.47
C THR A 2 -8.82 9.20 35.83
N ARG A 3 -7.76 9.44 36.62
CA ARG A 3 -6.41 9.73 36.10
C ARG A 3 -5.80 8.52 35.36
N LEU A 4 -5.97 7.32 35.89
CA LEU A 4 -5.47 6.08 35.26
C LEU A 4 -6.20 5.84 33.93
N LEU A 5 -7.54 5.95 33.93
CA LEU A 5 -8.35 5.79 32.71
C LEU A 5 -7.95 6.80 31.63
N ASN A 6 -7.78 8.08 31.99
CA ASN A 6 -7.34 9.11 31.06
C ASN A 6 -5.94 8.83 30.48
N GLY A 7 -5.03 8.27 31.30
CA GLY A 7 -3.70 7.83 30.84
C GLY A 7 -3.80 6.69 29.81
N ILE A 8 -4.64 5.68 30.08
CA ILE A 8 -4.88 4.55 29.16
C ILE A 8 -5.49 5.05 27.83
N VAL A 9 -6.48 5.92 27.89
CA VAL A 9 -7.11 6.49 26.67
C VAL A 9 -6.08 7.31 25.87
N ALA A 10 -5.26 8.12 26.53
CA ALA A 10 -4.23 8.90 25.83
C ALA A 10 -3.18 8.00 25.15
N LEU A 11 -2.69 6.94 25.83
CA LEU A 11 -1.76 5.97 25.26
C LEU A 11 -2.40 5.18 24.11
N GLY A 12 -3.63 4.69 24.28
CA GLY A 12 -4.38 4.02 23.22
C GLY A 12 -4.57 4.93 22.00
N SER A 13 -4.84 6.24 22.22
CA SER A 13 -4.96 7.21 21.13
C SER A 13 -3.64 7.44 20.37
N VAL A 14 -2.47 7.34 21.04
CA VAL A 14 -1.17 7.40 20.36
C VAL A 14 -1.00 6.24 19.40
N LEU A 15 -1.30 5.01 19.85
CA LEU A 15 -1.18 3.79 19.03
C LEU A 15 -2.20 3.78 17.87
N LEU A 16 -3.45 4.15 18.16
CA LEU A 16 -4.49 4.25 17.13
C LEU A 16 -4.16 5.33 16.09
N LEU A 17 -3.59 6.46 16.52
CA LEU A 17 -3.13 7.51 15.60
C LEU A 17 -2.01 6.98 14.69
N ALA A 18 -1.04 6.25 15.25
CA ALA A 18 0.03 5.66 14.44
C ALA A 18 -0.53 4.69 13.39
N VAL A 19 -1.41 3.76 13.78
CA VAL A 19 -2.07 2.83 12.86
C VAL A 19 -2.88 3.58 11.80
N THR A 20 -3.62 4.62 12.20
CA THR A 20 -4.44 5.42 11.28
C THR A 20 -3.58 6.18 10.28
N LEU A 21 -2.46 6.79 10.69
CA LEU A 21 -1.55 7.50 9.78
C LEU A 21 -0.93 6.56 8.76
N ILE A 22 -0.46 5.39 9.20
CA ILE A 22 0.12 4.36 8.34
C ILE A 22 -0.92 3.84 7.33
N GLY A 23 -2.11 3.47 7.83
CA GLY A 23 -3.18 2.92 7.00
C GLY A 23 -3.79 3.94 6.05
N ALA A 24 -4.00 5.18 6.48
CA ALA A 24 -4.49 6.27 5.62
C ALA A 24 -3.47 6.63 4.53
N GLY A 25 -2.18 6.69 4.88
CA GLY A 25 -1.11 6.87 3.90
C GLY A 25 -1.07 5.76 2.86
N PHE A 26 -1.19 4.49 3.28
CA PHE A 26 -1.30 3.36 2.37
C PHE A 26 -2.54 3.45 1.48
N ALA A 27 -3.70 3.72 2.05
CA ALA A 27 -4.96 3.85 1.31
C ALA A 27 -4.90 4.99 0.26
N ALA A 28 -4.29 6.11 0.59
CA ALA A 28 -4.12 7.24 -0.33
C ALA A 28 -3.27 6.89 -1.57
N VAL A 29 -2.44 5.86 -1.49
CA VAL A 29 -1.55 5.42 -2.58
C VAL A 29 -2.13 4.19 -3.30
N ALA A 30 -2.62 3.21 -2.55
CA ALA A 30 -3.05 1.93 -3.10
C ALA A 30 -4.48 1.95 -3.71
N ILE A 31 -5.39 2.80 -3.18
CA ILE A 31 -6.77 2.81 -3.67
C ILE A 31 -6.93 3.51 -5.04
N PRO A 32 -6.34 4.71 -5.29
CA PRO A 32 -6.55 5.39 -6.56
C PRO A 32 -5.91 4.64 -7.74
N ASP A 33 -6.68 4.40 -8.81
CA ASP A 33 -6.17 3.82 -10.05
C ASP A 33 -5.05 4.67 -10.68
N GLY A 34 -5.11 5.98 -10.48
CA GLY A 34 -4.13 6.92 -11.01
C GLY A 34 -2.69 6.66 -10.53
N THR A 35 -2.52 6.25 -9.28
CA THR A 35 -1.19 5.88 -8.75
C THR A 35 -0.67 4.63 -9.45
N THR A 36 -1.48 3.57 -9.52
CA THR A 36 -1.13 2.34 -10.22
C THR A 36 -0.84 2.60 -11.69
N ALA A 37 -1.70 3.36 -12.37
CA ALA A 37 -1.51 3.74 -13.77
C ALA A 37 -0.19 4.48 -14.02
N THR A 38 0.13 5.46 -13.17
CA THR A 38 1.34 6.26 -13.30
C THR A 38 2.60 5.43 -13.08
N LEU A 39 2.61 4.63 -12.02
CA LEU A 39 3.75 3.75 -11.70
C LEU A 39 3.91 2.62 -12.73
N SER A 40 2.81 2.05 -13.22
CA SER A 40 2.86 1.04 -14.27
C SER A 40 3.41 1.62 -15.57
N ARG A 41 2.94 2.79 -16.02
CA ARG A 41 3.50 3.44 -17.22
C ARG A 41 4.98 3.77 -17.08
N ALA A 42 5.46 4.03 -15.87
CA ALA A 42 6.87 4.34 -15.63
C ALA A 42 7.75 3.08 -15.53
N PHE A 43 7.22 1.98 -15.00
CA PHE A 43 8.07 0.88 -14.56
C PHE A 43 7.64 -0.51 -15.07
N SER A 44 6.34 -0.77 -15.39
CA SER A 44 5.94 -2.10 -15.87
C SER A 44 6.65 -2.44 -17.18
N GLY A 45 7.19 -3.65 -17.25
CA GLY A 45 7.96 -4.13 -18.38
C GLY A 45 9.36 -3.51 -18.53
N CYS A 46 9.82 -2.64 -17.62
CA CYS A 46 11.13 -1.98 -17.74
C CYS A 46 12.29 -2.98 -17.80
N ASP A 47 12.16 -4.12 -17.13
CA ASP A 47 13.14 -5.19 -17.09
C ASP A 47 12.83 -6.33 -18.09
N GLN A 48 11.77 -6.17 -18.92
CA GLN A 48 11.28 -7.17 -19.86
C GLN A 48 11.21 -6.60 -21.29
N PRO A 49 12.37 -6.35 -21.95
CA PRO A 49 12.41 -5.71 -23.26
C PRO A 49 11.69 -6.51 -24.37
N ASN A 50 11.44 -7.80 -24.16
CA ASN A 50 10.76 -8.68 -25.09
C ASN A 50 9.27 -8.88 -24.78
N THR A 51 8.70 -8.14 -23.81
CA THR A 51 7.26 -8.22 -23.55
C THR A 51 6.49 -7.82 -24.81
N PRO A 52 5.42 -8.56 -25.18
CA PRO A 52 4.61 -8.21 -26.35
C PRO A 52 3.65 -7.04 -26.10
N PHE A 53 3.56 -6.57 -24.87
CA PHE A 53 2.61 -5.57 -24.44
C PHE A 53 3.17 -4.15 -24.51
N THR A 54 2.33 -3.21 -24.91
CA THR A 54 2.62 -1.78 -24.81
C THR A 54 2.49 -1.30 -23.37
N THR A 55 3.06 -0.14 -23.08
CA THR A 55 2.97 0.51 -21.77
C THR A 55 1.52 0.73 -21.31
N ASP A 56 0.61 1.08 -22.23
CA ASP A 56 -0.80 1.29 -21.89
C ASP A 56 -1.54 -0.03 -21.66
N GLU A 57 -1.22 -1.10 -22.39
CA GLU A 57 -1.75 -2.44 -22.14
C GLU A 57 -1.28 -2.96 -20.78
N LEU A 58 0.02 -2.80 -20.45
CA LEU A 58 0.54 -3.14 -19.12
C LEU A 58 -0.15 -2.34 -18.01
N ALA A 59 -0.35 -1.04 -18.21
CA ALA A 59 -1.05 -0.22 -17.23
C ALA A 59 -2.52 -0.65 -17.03
N SER A 60 -3.22 -1.01 -18.11
CA SER A 60 -4.59 -1.52 -18.03
C SER A 60 -4.68 -2.84 -17.26
N MET A 61 -3.78 -3.78 -17.54
CA MET A 61 -3.69 -5.04 -16.80
C MET A 61 -3.29 -4.84 -15.34
N ALA A 62 -2.35 -3.92 -15.05
CA ALA A 62 -1.96 -3.60 -13.68
C ALA A 62 -3.11 -2.98 -12.87
N ILE A 63 -3.93 -2.10 -13.49
CA ILE A 63 -5.14 -1.57 -12.85
C ILE A 63 -6.15 -2.69 -12.59
N ALA A 64 -6.35 -3.61 -13.54
CA ALA A 64 -7.24 -4.75 -13.37
C ALA A 64 -6.78 -5.67 -12.22
N GLY A 65 -5.49 -5.97 -12.14
CA GLY A 65 -4.91 -6.74 -11.03
C GLY A 65 -5.05 -6.03 -9.67
N LYS A 66 -4.83 -4.72 -9.62
CA LYS A 66 -5.07 -3.90 -8.41
C LYS A 66 -6.54 -3.95 -8.00
N ARG A 67 -7.49 -3.80 -8.92
CA ARG A 67 -8.92 -3.90 -8.63
C ARG A 67 -9.31 -5.29 -8.15
N TYR A 68 -8.75 -6.32 -8.77
CA TYR A 68 -8.95 -7.70 -8.33
C TYR A 68 -8.50 -7.91 -6.88
N THR A 69 -7.37 -7.34 -6.46
CA THR A 69 -6.84 -7.52 -5.11
C THR A 69 -7.42 -6.56 -4.07
N PHE A 70 -7.91 -5.39 -4.47
CA PHE A 70 -8.36 -4.37 -3.51
C PHE A 70 -9.85 -4.01 -3.60
N ASP A 71 -10.55 -4.35 -4.69
CA ASP A 71 -11.93 -3.90 -4.85
C ASP A 71 -12.93 -5.07 -4.82
N ASP A 72 -13.17 -5.71 -5.94
CA ASP A 72 -14.29 -6.65 -6.11
C ASP A 72 -13.90 -8.14 -6.24
N ASN A 73 -12.60 -8.43 -6.38
CA ASN A 73 -12.08 -9.79 -6.64
C ASN A 73 -12.75 -10.45 -7.87
N ASP A 74 -13.07 -9.63 -8.88
CA ASP A 74 -13.75 -10.06 -10.08
C ASP A 74 -12.77 -10.66 -11.08
N ARG A 75 -12.72 -12.00 -11.12
CA ARG A 75 -11.82 -12.75 -11.99
C ARG A 75 -12.12 -12.51 -13.47
N GLU A 76 -13.37 -12.35 -13.85
CA GLU A 76 -13.75 -12.15 -15.26
C GLU A 76 -13.20 -10.84 -15.79
N LYS A 77 -13.21 -9.76 -14.98
CA LYS A 77 -12.62 -8.48 -15.36
C LYS A 77 -11.11 -8.53 -15.52
N LEU A 78 -10.42 -9.27 -14.63
CA LEU A 78 -8.98 -9.47 -14.72
C LEU A 78 -8.62 -10.25 -15.99
N ASP A 79 -9.30 -11.37 -16.23
CA ASP A 79 -9.09 -12.21 -17.41
C ASP A 79 -9.44 -11.47 -18.71
N ALA A 80 -10.49 -10.64 -18.71
CA ALA A 80 -10.87 -9.83 -19.86
C ALA A 80 -9.78 -8.80 -20.22
N ALA A 81 -9.19 -8.12 -19.22
CA ALA A 81 -8.10 -7.17 -19.46
C ALA A 81 -6.85 -7.86 -20.05
N ILE A 82 -6.52 -9.05 -19.56
CA ILE A 82 -5.40 -9.86 -20.09
C ILE A 82 -5.72 -10.34 -21.51
N ALA A 83 -6.94 -10.79 -21.77
CA ALA A 83 -7.36 -11.27 -23.09
C ALA A 83 -7.36 -10.13 -24.13
N GLU A 84 -7.82 -8.94 -23.77
CA GLU A 84 -7.79 -7.75 -24.62
C GLU A 84 -6.37 -7.36 -25.02
N ALA A 85 -5.45 -7.29 -24.03
CA ALA A 85 -4.04 -7.00 -24.29
C ALA A 85 -3.38 -8.05 -25.19
N ASN A 86 -3.69 -9.34 -24.97
CA ASN A 86 -3.22 -10.42 -25.81
C ASN A 86 -3.75 -10.32 -27.26
N ALA A 87 -5.03 -10.03 -27.42
CA ALA A 87 -5.63 -9.87 -28.74
C ALA A 87 -5.00 -8.69 -29.49
N ALA A 88 -4.78 -7.56 -28.82
CA ALA A 88 -4.10 -6.41 -29.39
C ALA A 88 -2.64 -6.71 -29.78
N ALA A 89 -1.91 -7.44 -28.93
CA ALA A 89 -0.54 -7.84 -29.23
C ALA A 89 -0.47 -8.75 -30.48
N GLU A 90 -1.40 -9.68 -30.63
CA GLU A 90 -1.50 -10.58 -31.80
C GLU A 90 -1.90 -9.84 -33.06
N ALA A 91 -2.95 -9.00 -33.00
CA ALA A 91 -3.41 -8.21 -34.14
C ALA A 91 -2.32 -7.29 -34.71
N ASN A 92 -1.39 -6.84 -33.87
CA ASN A 92 -0.25 -5.99 -34.23
C ASN A 92 1.05 -6.77 -34.47
N GLY A 93 1.04 -8.09 -34.51
CA GLY A 93 2.20 -8.93 -34.76
C GLY A 93 3.27 -8.89 -33.67
N ARG A 94 2.94 -8.43 -32.45
CA ARG A 94 3.86 -8.31 -31.32
C ARG A 94 3.96 -9.58 -30.46
N ALA A 95 3.02 -10.52 -30.63
CA ALA A 95 2.89 -11.68 -29.77
C ALA A 95 4.03 -12.70 -29.91
N ASN A 96 4.87 -12.58 -30.95
CA ASN A 96 5.99 -13.45 -31.24
C ASN A 96 5.62 -14.97 -31.19
N ALA A 97 6.57 -15.84 -30.84
CA ALA A 97 6.35 -17.28 -30.70
C ALA A 97 5.81 -17.69 -29.32
N LEU A 98 5.48 -16.75 -28.43
CA LEU A 98 4.99 -17.06 -27.09
C LEU A 98 3.53 -17.50 -27.13
N SER A 99 3.24 -18.67 -26.55
CA SER A 99 1.86 -19.15 -26.36
C SER A 99 1.08 -18.22 -25.41
N ARG A 100 -0.24 -18.12 -25.62
CA ARG A 100 -1.13 -17.40 -24.70
C ARG A 100 -1.15 -18.00 -23.29
N GLU A 101 -0.90 -19.29 -23.15
CA GLU A 101 -0.86 -19.99 -21.87
C GLU A 101 0.47 -19.79 -21.14
N SER A 102 1.47 -19.19 -21.79
CA SER A 102 2.76 -18.93 -21.13
C SER A 102 2.61 -17.94 -19.97
N ALA A 103 3.39 -18.15 -18.92
CA ALA A 103 3.40 -17.25 -17.76
C ALA A 103 3.81 -15.80 -18.13
N ALA A 104 4.46 -15.58 -19.27
CA ALA A 104 4.80 -14.25 -19.78
C ALA A 104 3.60 -13.48 -20.37
N ARG A 105 2.51 -14.19 -20.70
CA ARG A 105 1.31 -13.63 -21.34
C ARG A 105 0.03 -13.85 -20.55
N ASN A 106 0.09 -14.64 -19.47
CA ASN A 106 -1.05 -14.96 -18.63
C ASN A 106 -0.65 -15.04 -17.16
N LEU A 107 -1.63 -15.05 -16.27
CA LEU A 107 -1.44 -15.29 -14.85
C LEU A 107 -1.77 -16.78 -14.57
N PRO A 108 -0.76 -17.61 -14.26
CA PRO A 108 -0.98 -19.01 -13.90
C PRO A 108 -1.66 -19.14 -12.53
N ALA A 109 -2.10 -20.35 -12.18
CA ALA A 109 -2.92 -20.61 -11.00
C ALA A 109 -2.25 -20.19 -9.68
N ASP A 110 -0.94 -20.32 -9.56
CA ASP A 110 -0.16 -19.89 -8.40
C ASP A 110 -0.15 -18.35 -8.25
N ALA A 111 0.00 -17.62 -9.37
CA ALA A 111 -0.09 -16.17 -9.37
C ALA A 111 -1.49 -15.69 -8.96
N ILE A 112 -2.54 -16.32 -9.47
CA ILE A 112 -3.92 -16.02 -9.05
C ILE A 112 -4.14 -16.35 -7.59
N SER A 113 -3.66 -17.50 -7.12
CA SER A 113 -3.75 -17.86 -5.70
C SER A 113 -3.09 -16.83 -4.79
N HIS A 114 -1.94 -16.27 -5.20
CA HIS A 114 -1.30 -15.18 -4.47
C HIS A 114 -2.14 -13.89 -4.49
N LEU A 115 -2.72 -13.51 -5.63
CA LEU A 115 -3.61 -12.36 -5.69
C LEU A 115 -4.86 -12.53 -4.82
N ASP A 116 -5.40 -13.76 -4.71
CA ASP A 116 -6.49 -14.10 -3.79
C ASP A 116 -6.07 -13.96 -2.32
N ASP A 117 -4.84 -14.33 -1.99
CA ASP A 117 -4.29 -14.14 -0.64
C ASP A 117 -4.16 -12.64 -0.31
N VAL A 118 -3.69 -11.83 -1.28
CA VAL A 118 -3.64 -10.36 -1.13
C VAL A 118 -5.05 -9.79 -0.91
N TYR A 119 -6.05 -10.23 -1.69
CA TYR A 119 -7.44 -9.82 -1.51
C TYR A 119 -7.96 -10.17 -0.11
N ARG A 120 -7.69 -11.38 0.39
CA ARG A 120 -8.10 -11.79 1.75
C ARG A 120 -7.49 -10.90 2.81
N VAL A 121 -6.21 -10.57 2.72
CA VAL A 121 -5.56 -9.63 3.64
C VAL A 121 -6.21 -8.25 3.54
N ALA A 122 -6.41 -7.72 2.32
CA ALA A 122 -7.01 -6.41 2.10
C ALA A 122 -8.46 -6.32 2.60
N SER A 123 -9.26 -7.39 2.40
CA SER A 123 -10.67 -7.45 2.82
C SER A 123 -10.84 -7.41 4.34
N VAL A 124 -9.87 -7.91 5.10
CA VAL A 124 -9.84 -7.83 6.57
C VAL A 124 -9.23 -6.50 7.03
N ALA A 125 -8.17 -6.05 6.37
CA ALA A 125 -7.44 -4.83 6.77
C ALA A 125 -8.30 -3.56 6.59
N LYS A 126 -9.06 -3.44 5.51
CA LYS A 126 -9.90 -2.25 5.24
C LYS A 126 -10.89 -1.93 6.36
N PRO A 127 -11.78 -2.84 6.80
CA PRO A 127 -12.70 -2.56 7.89
C PRO A 127 -11.96 -2.39 9.23
N ALA A 128 -10.89 -3.12 9.49
CA ALA A 128 -10.08 -2.94 10.69
C ALA A 128 -9.46 -1.54 10.79
N LEU A 129 -8.93 -1.03 9.69
CA LEU A 129 -8.40 0.33 9.60
C LEU A 129 -9.49 1.40 9.76
N ALA A 130 -10.68 1.18 9.20
CA ALA A 130 -11.81 2.08 9.37
C ALA A 130 -12.26 2.14 10.85
N ILE A 131 -12.32 1.01 11.54
CA ILE A 131 -12.62 0.94 12.97
C ILE A 131 -11.51 1.64 13.77
N ALA A 132 -10.24 1.36 13.47
CA ALA A 132 -9.11 2.00 14.14
C ALA A 132 -9.14 3.53 13.98
N ALA A 133 -9.46 4.03 12.79
CA ALA A 133 -9.60 5.46 12.51
C ALA A 133 -10.77 6.08 13.32
N ALA A 134 -11.93 5.43 13.39
CA ALA A 134 -13.07 5.88 14.18
C ALA A 134 -12.71 5.94 15.69
N LEU A 135 -12.07 4.89 16.20
CA LEU A 135 -11.59 4.87 17.59
C LEU A 135 -10.50 5.90 17.85
N CYS A 136 -9.61 6.17 16.90
CA CYS A 136 -8.62 7.24 16.96
C CYS A 136 -9.30 8.60 17.14
N VAL A 137 -10.27 8.93 16.28
CA VAL A 137 -11.01 10.19 16.35
C VAL A 137 -11.72 10.32 17.70
N ALA A 138 -12.42 9.28 18.17
CA ALA A 138 -13.10 9.28 19.46
C ALA A 138 -12.12 9.46 20.62
N GLY A 139 -10.97 8.78 20.59
CA GLY A 139 -9.91 8.88 21.59
C GLY A 139 -9.29 10.27 21.63
N LEU A 140 -8.94 10.85 20.48
CA LEU A 140 -8.41 12.22 20.39
C LEU A 140 -9.43 13.26 20.88
N ALA A 141 -10.71 13.10 20.53
CA ALA A 141 -11.78 13.95 21.03
C ALA A 141 -11.93 13.86 22.57
N HIS A 142 -11.87 12.64 23.12
CA HIS A 142 -11.87 12.45 24.57
C HIS A 142 -10.67 13.15 25.24
N VAL A 143 -9.46 12.98 24.69
CA VAL A 143 -8.25 13.64 25.22
C VAL A 143 -8.41 15.17 25.16
N ALA A 144 -8.94 15.71 24.07
CA ALA A 144 -9.15 17.16 23.93
C ALA A 144 -10.15 17.70 24.95
N VAL A 145 -11.31 17.04 25.13
CA VAL A 145 -12.44 17.53 25.90
C VAL A 145 -12.32 17.20 27.40
N ARG A 146 -11.87 16.01 27.73
CA ARG A 146 -11.88 15.47 29.09
C ARG A 146 -10.52 15.59 29.81
N ILE A 147 -9.44 15.81 29.08
CA ILE A 147 -8.12 15.98 29.70
C ILE A 147 -7.61 17.40 29.49
N SER A 148 -7.12 17.77 28.33
CA SER A 148 -6.73 19.14 27.97
C SER A 148 -6.24 19.21 26.50
N ARG A 149 -6.26 20.42 25.91
CA ARG A 149 -5.63 20.72 24.61
C ARG A 149 -4.12 20.45 24.63
N ARG A 150 -3.45 20.69 25.78
CA ARG A 150 -2.02 20.39 25.95
C ARG A 150 -1.75 18.87 25.91
N ALA A 151 -2.65 18.04 26.46
CA ALA A 151 -2.57 16.59 26.38
C ALA A 151 -2.80 16.11 24.94
N LEU A 152 -3.80 16.65 24.23
CA LEU A 152 -4.02 16.38 22.80
C LEU A 152 -2.75 16.66 21.98
N GLY A 153 -2.13 17.83 22.16
CA GLY A 153 -0.89 18.17 21.48
C GLY A 153 0.26 17.18 21.75
N ARG A 154 0.36 16.66 22.99
CA ARG A 154 1.34 15.62 23.33
C ARG A 154 1.03 14.28 22.65
N THR A 155 -0.24 13.88 22.60
CA THR A 155 -0.70 12.66 21.92
C THR A 155 -0.41 12.73 20.41
N LEU A 156 -0.73 13.86 19.76
CA LEU A 156 -0.44 14.06 18.33
C LEU A 156 1.07 14.01 18.05
N MET A 157 1.89 14.63 18.89
CA MET A 157 3.34 14.59 18.74
C MET A 157 3.89 13.19 18.96
N ALA A 158 3.41 12.45 19.95
CA ALA A 158 3.89 11.11 20.25
C ALA A 158 3.53 10.13 19.11
N GLY A 159 2.28 10.18 18.62
CA GLY A 159 1.84 9.33 17.50
C GLY A 159 2.56 9.66 16.19
N GLY A 160 2.61 10.95 15.82
CA GLY A 160 3.35 11.38 14.62
C GLY A 160 4.85 11.10 14.74
N GLY A 161 5.46 11.32 15.90
CA GLY A 161 6.87 11.01 16.15
C GLY A 161 7.19 9.52 16.06
N LEU A 162 6.31 8.67 16.61
CA LEU A 162 6.44 7.22 16.50
C LEU A 162 6.45 6.77 15.03
N VAL A 163 5.50 7.27 14.23
CA VAL A 163 5.40 6.94 12.80
C VAL A 163 6.62 7.45 12.04
N LEU A 164 7.06 8.69 12.27
CA LEU A 164 8.25 9.22 11.60
C LEU A 164 9.49 8.37 11.92
N THR A 165 9.69 7.99 13.17
CA THR A 165 10.84 7.17 13.57
C THR A 165 10.78 5.79 12.87
N ALA A 166 9.61 5.14 12.87
CA ALA A 166 9.43 3.86 12.20
C ALA A 166 9.66 3.96 10.70
N PHE A 167 9.10 4.98 10.04
CA PHE A 167 9.22 5.17 8.58
C PHE A 167 10.62 5.62 8.16
N CYS A 168 11.33 6.38 8.98
CA CYS A 168 12.75 6.67 8.74
C CYS A 168 13.60 5.39 8.80
N ALA A 169 13.34 4.50 9.78
CA ALA A 169 14.03 3.23 9.88
C ALA A 169 13.72 2.30 8.70
N LEU A 170 12.44 2.17 8.32
CA LEU A 170 12.01 1.38 7.14
C LEU A 170 12.56 1.97 5.83
N GLY A 171 12.56 3.29 5.69
CA GLY A 171 13.13 3.96 4.52
C GLY A 171 14.65 3.77 4.41
N ALA A 172 15.37 3.80 5.54
CA ALA A 172 16.79 3.49 5.57
C ALA A 172 17.05 2.02 5.19
N TRP A 173 16.23 1.09 5.70
CA TRP A 173 16.33 -0.33 5.29
C TRP A 173 16.03 -0.49 3.80
N ALA A 174 14.96 0.10 3.29
CA ALA A 174 14.63 0.05 1.86
C ALA A 174 15.77 0.60 0.97
N ALA A 175 16.47 1.64 1.43
CA ALA A 175 17.58 2.23 0.68
C ALA A 175 18.84 1.35 0.67
N ILE A 176 19.02 0.49 1.68
CA ILE A 176 20.16 -0.42 1.81
C ILE A 176 19.87 -1.77 1.15
N ASP A 177 18.68 -2.31 1.41
CA ASP A 177 18.26 -3.66 0.99
C ASP A 177 16.74 -3.68 0.80
N PHE A 178 16.28 -3.23 -0.37
CA PHE A 178 14.85 -3.23 -0.69
C PHE A 178 14.29 -4.65 -0.79
N ASP A 179 15.03 -5.56 -1.39
CA ASP A 179 14.57 -6.94 -1.59
C ASP A 179 14.39 -7.66 -0.24
N GLY A 180 15.30 -7.45 0.71
CA GLY A 180 15.17 -7.97 2.07
C GLY A 180 13.98 -7.38 2.81
N LEU A 181 13.72 -6.07 2.69
CA LEU A 181 12.53 -5.44 3.26
C LEU A 181 11.25 -5.97 2.60
N PHE A 182 11.24 -6.09 1.27
CA PHE A 182 10.12 -6.62 0.51
C PHE A 182 9.79 -8.06 0.90
N ALA A 183 10.82 -8.91 1.03
CA ALA A 183 10.67 -10.28 1.49
C ALA A 183 10.15 -10.36 2.94
N ALA A 184 10.69 -9.53 3.84
CA ALA A 184 10.22 -9.47 5.23
C ALA A 184 8.74 -9.06 5.33
N PHE A 185 8.32 -8.08 4.51
CA PHE A 185 6.92 -7.66 4.42
C PHE A 185 6.02 -8.79 3.91
N HIS A 186 6.41 -9.50 2.84
CA HIS A 186 5.62 -10.60 2.29
C HIS A 186 5.52 -11.77 3.27
N ASN A 187 6.60 -12.14 3.93
CA ASN A 187 6.62 -13.22 4.94
C ASN A 187 5.78 -12.91 6.18
N LEU A 188 5.41 -11.64 6.42
CA LEU A 188 4.51 -11.26 7.50
C LEU A 188 3.05 -11.68 7.21
N PHE A 189 2.65 -11.72 5.93
CA PHE A 189 1.27 -11.94 5.51
C PHE A 189 1.07 -13.24 4.75
N PHE A 190 2.11 -13.76 4.10
CA PHE A 190 2.03 -14.88 3.17
C PHE A 190 3.03 -15.99 3.54
N GLN A 191 2.68 -17.22 3.20
CA GLN A 191 3.58 -18.35 3.40
C GLN A 191 4.80 -18.25 2.47
N ALA A 192 5.97 -18.60 2.98
CA ALA A 192 7.19 -18.60 2.19
C ALA A 192 7.04 -19.45 0.91
N GLY A 193 7.45 -18.90 -0.22
CA GLY A 193 7.38 -19.55 -1.52
C GLY A 193 6.07 -19.35 -2.30
N THR A 194 5.01 -18.83 -1.69
CA THR A 194 3.72 -18.60 -2.39
C THR A 194 3.62 -17.22 -3.07
N TRP A 195 4.62 -16.38 -2.92
CA TRP A 195 4.67 -15.01 -3.44
C TRP A 195 5.90 -14.72 -4.31
N THR A 196 6.67 -15.75 -4.66
CA THR A 196 7.85 -15.65 -5.53
C THR A 196 7.54 -16.25 -6.89
N PHE A 197 7.77 -15.50 -7.96
CA PHE A 197 7.41 -15.88 -9.32
C PHE A 197 8.61 -15.76 -10.25
N PRO A 198 8.62 -16.47 -11.40
CA PRO A 198 9.64 -16.33 -12.41
C PRO A 198 9.77 -14.88 -12.87
N TYR A 199 11.00 -14.44 -13.07
CA TYR A 199 11.33 -13.04 -13.43
C TYR A 199 10.62 -12.57 -14.71
N ASP A 200 10.43 -13.48 -15.67
CA ASP A 200 9.77 -13.24 -16.96
C ASP A 200 8.24 -13.45 -16.93
N SER A 201 7.65 -13.69 -15.76
CA SER A 201 6.20 -13.85 -15.62
C SER A 201 5.46 -12.54 -15.82
N LEU A 202 4.21 -12.61 -16.30
CA LEU A 202 3.34 -11.44 -16.46
C LEU A 202 3.18 -10.68 -15.13
N LEU A 203 3.04 -11.39 -14.00
CA LEU A 203 2.88 -10.76 -12.69
C LEU A 203 4.08 -9.87 -12.35
N ILE A 204 5.31 -10.35 -12.57
CA ILE A 204 6.54 -9.57 -12.32
C ILE A 204 6.70 -8.47 -13.38
N THR A 205 6.30 -8.72 -14.63
CA THR A 205 6.28 -7.70 -15.69
C THR A 205 5.34 -6.53 -15.34
N LEU A 206 4.16 -6.82 -14.76
CA LEU A 206 3.20 -5.80 -14.32
C LEU A 206 3.70 -5.02 -13.10
N TYR A 207 4.32 -5.71 -12.14
CA TYR A 207 4.71 -5.16 -10.84
C TYR A 207 6.20 -5.44 -10.53
N PRO A 208 7.13 -4.92 -11.34
CA PRO A 208 8.56 -5.11 -11.08
C PRO A 208 9.01 -4.41 -9.78
N THR A 209 10.20 -4.73 -9.31
CA THR A 209 10.78 -4.13 -8.10
C THR A 209 10.70 -2.60 -8.12
N ALA A 210 10.98 -1.97 -9.27
CA ALA A 210 10.91 -0.52 -9.42
C ALA A 210 9.50 0.06 -9.20
N PHE A 211 8.44 -0.67 -9.60
CA PHE A 211 7.04 -0.30 -9.29
C PHE A 211 6.81 -0.26 -7.78
N TRP A 212 7.25 -1.29 -7.06
CA TRP A 212 7.08 -1.38 -5.61
C TRP A 212 7.93 -0.35 -4.84
N MET A 213 9.13 -0.04 -5.34
CA MET A 213 9.94 1.06 -4.81
C MET A 213 9.22 2.41 -4.97
N GLY A 214 8.60 2.65 -6.13
CA GLY A 214 7.79 3.84 -6.38
C GLY A 214 6.58 3.91 -5.44
N MET A 215 5.83 2.81 -5.30
CA MET A 215 4.68 2.69 -4.41
C MET A 215 5.06 2.97 -2.95
N GLY A 216 6.13 2.30 -2.47
CA GLY A 216 6.67 2.48 -1.13
C GLY A 216 7.18 3.89 -0.86
N GLY A 217 7.85 4.51 -1.85
CA GLY A 217 8.35 5.89 -1.77
C GLY A 217 7.23 6.92 -1.62
N ILE A 218 6.15 6.78 -2.39
CA ILE A 218 4.98 7.67 -2.28
C ILE A 218 4.28 7.45 -0.93
N TRP A 219 4.07 6.19 -0.52
CA TRP A 219 3.50 5.86 0.79
C TRP A 219 4.31 6.47 1.94
N LEU A 220 5.63 6.31 1.92
CA LEU A 220 6.54 6.91 2.89
C LEU A 220 6.38 8.44 2.92
N ALA A 221 6.39 9.10 1.77
CA ALA A 221 6.27 10.56 1.68
C ALA A 221 4.94 11.06 2.25
N VAL A 222 3.80 10.48 1.83
CA VAL A 222 2.45 10.87 2.29
C VAL A 222 2.32 10.66 3.80
N THR A 223 2.77 9.51 4.32
CA THR A 223 2.69 9.18 5.75
C THR A 223 3.57 10.10 6.59
N CYS A 224 4.79 10.41 6.13
CA CYS A 224 5.68 11.35 6.81
C CYS A 224 5.10 12.77 6.83
N ILE A 225 4.53 13.25 5.71
CA ILE A 225 3.88 14.56 5.65
C ILE A 225 2.72 14.64 6.66
N ALA A 226 1.84 13.64 6.68
CA ALA A 226 0.72 13.59 7.64
C ALA A 226 1.22 13.58 9.10
N SER A 227 2.29 12.85 9.39
CA SER A 227 2.92 12.80 10.71
C SER A 227 3.53 14.14 11.12
N ILE A 228 4.20 14.84 10.21
CA ILE A 228 4.74 16.18 10.42
C ILE A 228 3.60 17.17 10.71
N ILE A 229 2.48 17.10 9.99
CA ILE A 229 1.29 17.93 10.24
C ILE A 229 0.81 17.73 11.67
N CYS A 230 0.71 16.50 12.17
CA CYS A 230 0.34 16.22 13.56
C CYS A 230 1.27 16.89 14.57
N ILE A 231 2.58 16.91 14.30
CA ILE A 231 3.58 17.55 15.15
C ILE A 231 3.46 19.07 15.09
N ILE A 232 3.19 19.66 13.93
CA ILE A 232 3.01 21.12 13.77
C ILE A 232 1.74 21.58 14.50
N VAL A 233 0.63 20.85 14.39
CA VAL A 233 -0.64 21.16 15.09
C VAL A 233 -0.44 21.27 16.59
N ARG A 234 0.44 20.44 17.19
CA ARG A 234 0.81 20.61 18.61
C ARG A 234 1.34 22.02 18.92
N ARG A 235 2.17 22.60 18.04
CA ARG A 235 2.74 23.94 18.29
C ARG A 235 1.65 24.99 18.31
N LEU A 236 0.68 24.90 17.41
CA LEU A 236 -0.47 25.80 17.34
C LEU A 236 -1.35 25.67 18.59
N LEU A 237 -1.59 24.46 19.10
CA LEU A 237 -2.36 24.22 20.32
C LEU A 237 -1.65 24.73 21.61
N ARG A 238 -0.36 25.02 21.57
CA ARG A 238 0.39 25.59 22.70
C ARG A 238 0.29 27.11 22.71
N SER A 239 0.32 27.78 21.57
CA SER A 239 0.30 29.24 21.47
C SER A 239 -1.05 29.87 21.88
N GLU A 240 -2.15 29.11 21.86
CA GLU A 240 -3.48 29.57 22.30
C GLU A 240 -3.67 29.49 23.84
N THR A 241 -2.71 28.95 24.56
CA THR A 241 -2.79 28.74 26.03
C THR A 241 -1.82 29.61 26.84
N GLU A 242 -1.04 30.45 26.18
CA GLU A 242 -0.18 31.50 26.74
C GLU A 242 -0.82 32.87 26.54
#